data_e8b9d198c455facfc4a622dd7d9318be
#
_entry.id   e8b9d198c455facfc4a622dd7d9318be
#
_cell.length_a   1.000
_cell.length_b   1.000
_cell.length_c   1.000
_cell.angle_alpha   90.00
_cell.angle_beta   90.00
_cell.angle_gamma   90.00
#
_symmetry.space_group_name_H-M   'P 1'
#
loop_
_entity.id
_entity.type
_entity.pdbx_description
1 polymer ?
#
loop_
_entity_poly.entity_id
_entity_poly.type
_entity_poly.pdbx_seq_one_letter_code
_entity_poly.pdbx_strand_id
1 'polypeptide(L)'
;VVDGLVMEYQSYQNDPTLQRNYEFIPFGVRHDNPLYSVGNISADKKEVITAFVSFCEQNKAVATKDGFNGMDDYTYVGKEFDGNTIAQAQSVWKEEKDSGIPIVAEFVVDTSGSMRGDPINALKTAMINTIQYINDDNYIGIIGFDSEVREYLPIDKFSLNQKTLYKGAVNSLDANGNTAMYNGLCVAMDRIYQKSQELGGNCTPIIFVLTDGDSNTGCRFSETKDIIAGMNIPIYTISYNYAADSLSELASINEAAAIVGNSEDITYKLRNLFNAEM
;
A
#
# COMPACT_ATOMS: atom_id res chain seq x y z
N VAL A 1 -13.03 -7.70 20.59
CA VAL A 1 -12.34 -6.88 21.60
C VAL A 1 -10.88 -7.26 21.52
N VAL A 2 -10.01 -6.28 21.32
CA VAL A 2 -8.55 -6.47 21.30
C VAL A 2 -8.05 -6.16 22.70
N ASP A 3 -7.26 -7.06 23.29
CA ASP A 3 -6.75 -6.93 24.66
C ASP A 3 -5.54 -5.98 24.76
N GLY A 4 -4.83 -5.74 23.65
CA GLY A 4 -3.70 -4.82 23.58
C GLY A 4 -3.32 -4.49 22.14
N LEU A 5 -2.77 -3.29 21.94
CA LEU A 5 -2.27 -2.79 20.65
C LEU A 5 -0.83 -2.32 20.85
N VAL A 6 0.03 -2.59 19.88
CA VAL A 6 1.39 -2.02 19.81
C VAL A 6 1.36 -0.87 18.81
N MET A 7 1.68 0.34 19.27
CA MET A 7 1.63 1.53 18.44
C MET A 7 2.57 2.62 18.94
N GLU A 8 2.80 3.62 18.12
CA GLU A 8 3.53 4.82 18.49
C GLU A 8 2.68 5.74 19.39
N TYR A 9 3.32 6.43 20.33
CA TYR A 9 2.64 7.37 21.22
C TYR A 9 1.88 8.47 20.46
N GLN A 10 2.43 8.94 19.35
CA GLN A 10 1.80 9.93 18.49
C GLN A 10 0.44 9.45 17.96
N SER A 11 0.35 8.21 17.51
CA SER A 11 -0.89 7.62 17.05
C SER A 11 -1.93 7.50 18.15
N TYR A 12 -1.51 7.09 19.35
CA TYR A 12 -2.39 7.05 20.53
C TYR A 12 -2.91 8.44 20.93
N GLN A 13 -2.06 9.47 20.90
CA GLN A 13 -2.44 10.84 21.26
C GLN A 13 -3.44 11.47 20.28
N ASN A 14 -3.44 11.03 19.04
CA ASN A 14 -4.35 11.54 18.01
C ASN A 14 -5.65 10.75 17.87
N ASP A 15 -5.84 9.68 18.66
CA ASP A 15 -7.06 8.87 18.64
C ASP A 15 -7.82 8.95 19.98
N PRO A 16 -8.90 9.76 20.06
CA PRO A 16 -9.73 9.86 21.28
C PRO A 16 -10.42 8.55 21.68
N THR A 17 -10.59 7.61 20.76
CA THR A 17 -11.21 6.31 21.04
C THR A 17 -10.23 5.40 21.78
N LEU A 18 -8.96 5.41 21.34
CA LEU A 18 -7.90 4.68 22.02
C LEU A 18 -7.67 5.25 23.43
N GLN A 19 -7.59 6.57 23.58
CA GLN A 19 -7.40 7.21 24.89
C GLN A 19 -8.52 6.92 25.88
N ARG A 20 -9.75 6.70 25.43
CA ARG A 20 -10.88 6.35 26.31
C ARG A 20 -10.90 4.91 26.75
N ASN A 21 -10.39 4.01 25.92
CA ASN A 21 -10.55 2.56 26.09
C ASN A 21 -9.27 1.85 26.52
N TYR A 22 -8.11 2.48 26.34
CA TYR A 22 -6.80 1.89 26.60
C TYR A 22 -5.89 2.85 27.36
N GLU A 23 -5.00 2.28 28.16
CA GLU A 23 -3.89 2.98 28.79
C GLU A 23 -2.63 2.80 27.93
N PHE A 24 -1.88 3.89 27.72
CA PHE A 24 -0.60 3.82 27.02
C PHE A 24 0.52 3.42 27.98
N ILE A 25 1.12 2.26 27.76
CA ILE A 25 2.27 1.78 28.53
C ILE A 25 3.50 1.89 27.64
N PRO A 26 4.45 2.82 27.93
CA PRO A 26 5.62 3.00 27.10
C PRO A 26 6.58 1.82 27.21
N PHE A 27 7.07 1.34 26.07
CA PHE A 27 8.15 0.35 25.98
C PHE A 27 8.96 0.56 24.70
N GLY A 28 10.14 -0.05 24.62
CA GLY A 28 11.00 0.05 23.44
C GLY A 28 11.83 1.33 23.40
N VAL A 29 12.37 1.65 22.22
CA VAL A 29 13.22 2.82 22.01
C VAL A 29 12.41 4.04 21.58
N ARG A 30 12.87 5.22 21.95
CA ARG A 30 12.35 6.47 21.43
C ARG A 30 12.83 6.66 20.00
N HIS A 31 11.92 6.97 19.09
CA HIS A 31 12.26 7.30 17.71
C HIS A 31 12.65 8.77 17.61
N ASP A 32 13.89 9.02 17.25
CA ASP A 32 14.34 10.34 16.84
C ASP A 32 14.19 10.47 15.32
N ASN A 33 13.80 11.68 14.86
CA ASN A 33 13.75 12.01 13.44
C ASN A 33 14.93 12.94 13.09
N PRO A 34 16.17 12.43 13.00
CA PRO A 34 17.33 13.25 12.76
C PRO A 34 17.37 13.75 11.32
N LEU A 35 17.86 14.98 11.14
CA LEU A 35 18.12 15.56 9.84
C LEU A 35 19.60 15.37 9.49
N TYR A 36 19.88 14.63 8.42
CA TYR A 36 21.23 14.38 7.93
C TYR A 36 21.48 15.06 6.58
N SER A 37 22.69 15.61 6.39
CA SER A 37 23.15 15.97 5.05
C SER A 37 23.65 14.71 4.32
N VAL A 38 23.27 14.55 3.06
CA VAL A 38 23.77 13.49 2.18
C VAL A 38 24.81 14.07 1.24
N GLY A 39 26.07 13.66 1.43
CA GLY A 39 27.22 14.18 0.67
C GLY A 39 27.56 15.64 0.97
N ASN A 40 28.27 16.28 0.06
CA ASN A 40 28.67 17.69 0.19
C ASN A 40 27.51 18.61 -0.25
N ILE A 41 27.01 19.42 0.66
CA ILE A 41 25.95 20.40 0.39
C ILE A 41 26.55 21.80 0.20
N SER A 42 25.99 22.58 -0.74
CA SER A 42 26.37 24.00 -0.95
C SER A 42 26.00 24.86 0.26
N ALA A 43 26.63 26.05 0.35
CA ALA A 43 26.34 27.00 1.42
C ALA A 43 24.87 27.39 1.47
N ASP A 44 24.24 27.64 0.33
CA ASP A 44 22.83 28.02 0.22
C ASP A 44 21.89 26.91 0.73
N LYS A 45 22.17 25.63 0.39
CA LYS A 45 21.42 24.51 0.90
C LYS A 45 21.58 24.34 2.42
N LYS A 46 22.78 24.61 2.93
CA LYS A 46 23.05 24.58 4.37
C LYS A 46 22.27 25.66 5.11
N GLU A 47 22.16 26.86 4.53
CA GLU A 47 21.35 27.95 5.07
C GLU A 47 19.87 27.57 5.16
N VAL A 48 19.31 26.99 4.10
CA VAL A 48 17.91 26.50 4.08
C VAL A 48 17.67 25.42 5.15
N ILE A 49 18.59 24.45 5.29
CA ILE A 49 18.50 23.42 6.32
C ILE A 49 18.53 24.04 7.72
N THR A 50 19.42 24.99 7.96
CA THR A 50 19.52 25.69 9.25
C THR A 50 18.24 26.46 9.56
N ALA A 51 17.66 27.16 8.58
CA ALA A 51 16.39 27.86 8.74
C ALA A 51 15.24 26.89 9.06
N PHE A 52 15.20 25.72 8.42
CA PHE A 52 14.21 24.69 8.69
C PHE A 52 14.35 24.12 10.12
N VAL A 53 15.55 23.82 10.57
CA VAL A 53 15.79 23.36 11.95
C VAL A 53 15.30 24.41 12.95
N SER A 54 15.69 25.68 12.75
CA SER A 54 15.23 26.79 13.61
C SER A 54 13.71 26.94 13.61
N PHE A 55 13.05 26.75 12.47
CA PHE A 55 11.60 26.74 12.39
C PHE A 55 10.99 25.59 13.20
N CYS A 56 11.53 24.39 13.11
CA CYS A 56 11.06 23.24 13.89
C CYS A 56 11.21 23.49 15.41
N GLU A 57 12.35 24.03 15.84
CA GLU A 57 12.59 24.37 17.24
C GLU A 57 11.61 25.43 17.77
N GLN A 58 11.33 26.48 16.98
CA GLN A 58 10.38 27.53 17.34
C GLN A 58 8.94 27.01 17.41
N ASN A 59 8.61 25.97 16.68
CA ASN A 59 7.27 25.36 16.61
C ASN A 59 7.15 24.05 17.41
N LYS A 60 8.08 23.75 18.29
CA LYS A 60 8.08 22.51 19.10
C LYS A 60 6.75 22.29 19.84
N ALA A 61 6.09 23.35 20.30
CA ALA A 61 4.82 23.27 21.00
C ALA A 61 3.67 22.74 20.12
N VAL A 62 3.70 23.02 18.81
CA VAL A 62 2.72 22.48 17.85
C VAL A 62 2.96 20.98 17.69
N ALA A 63 4.20 20.55 17.46
CA ALA A 63 4.54 19.14 17.35
C ALA A 63 4.17 18.36 18.62
N THR A 64 4.39 18.93 19.81
CA THR A 64 4.03 18.30 21.09
C THR A 64 2.52 18.12 21.22
N LYS A 65 1.73 19.07 20.73
CA LYS A 65 0.26 18.95 20.72
C LYS A 65 -0.22 17.78 19.87
N ASP A 66 0.51 17.47 18.80
CA ASP A 66 0.20 16.36 17.88
C ASP A 66 0.89 15.03 18.31
N GLY A 67 1.41 14.97 19.55
CA GLY A 67 2.01 13.75 20.13
C GLY A 67 3.49 13.56 19.83
N PHE A 68 4.13 14.47 19.07
CA PHE A 68 5.58 14.49 18.91
C PHE A 68 6.27 15.06 20.18
N ASN A 69 7.50 14.67 20.41
CA ASN A 69 8.25 15.09 21.62
C ASN A 69 7.54 14.78 22.95
N GLY A 70 6.56 13.86 22.94
CA GLY A 70 5.99 13.35 24.15
C GLY A 70 6.92 12.39 24.88
N MET A 71 6.62 12.07 26.13
CA MET A 71 7.39 11.11 26.92
C MET A 71 8.88 11.50 27.07
N ASP A 72 9.17 12.80 27.21
CA ASP A 72 10.56 13.31 27.32
C ASP A 72 11.33 12.74 28.53
N ASP A 73 10.61 12.31 29.57
CA ASP A 73 11.12 11.65 30.77
C ASP A 73 11.26 10.13 30.63
N TYR A 74 10.80 9.54 29.54
CA TYR A 74 10.95 8.12 29.28
C TYR A 74 12.38 7.78 28.90
N THR A 75 12.97 6.84 29.64
CA THR A 75 14.29 6.28 29.34
C THR A 75 14.15 4.82 28.95
N TYR A 76 14.67 4.45 27.79
CA TYR A 76 14.75 3.07 27.37
C TYR A 76 15.68 2.25 28.29
N VAL A 77 15.14 1.19 28.87
CA VAL A 77 15.87 0.30 29.78
C VAL A 77 16.17 -1.06 29.13
N GLY A 78 16.13 -1.12 27.82
CA GLY A 78 16.38 -2.34 27.06
C GLY A 78 17.85 -2.61 26.81
N LYS A 79 18.11 -3.72 26.16
CA LYS A 79 19.45 -4.13 25.75
C LYS A 79 19.83 -3.40 24.45
N GLU A 80 20.97 -2.79 24.42
CA GLU A 80 21.56 -2.29 23.17
C GLU A 80 22.03 -3.50 22.32
N PHE A 81 21.72 -3.44 21.03
CA PHE A 81 22.14 -4.44 20.06
C PHE A 81 23.24 -3.85 19.17
N ASP A 82 24.27 -4.62 18.89
CA ASP A 82 25.25 -4.24 17.89
C ASP A 82 24.70 -4.33 16.45
N GLY A 83 25.36 -3.65 15.51
CA GLY A 83 24.91 -3.57 14.13
C GLY A 83 24.79 -4.93 13.42
N ASN A 84 25.61 -5.92 13.82
CA ASN A 84 25.51 -7.27 13.24
C ASN A 84 24.25 -8.00 13.72
N THR A 85 23.92 -7.86 15.01
CA THR A 85 22.67 -8.40 15.56
C THR A 85 21.45 -7.80 14.89
N ILE A 86 21.45 -6.48 14.63
CA ILE A 86 20.37 -5.79 13.91
C ILE A 86 20.27 -6.31 12.45
N ALA A 87 21.42 -6.44 11.76
CA ALA A 87 21.45 -6.96 10.40
C ALA A 87 20.97 -8.41 10.31
N GLN A 88 21.35 -9.25 11.28
CA GLN A 88 20.84 -10.62 11.38
C GLN A 88 19.33 -10.67 11.63
N ALA A 89 18.82 -9.83 12.55
CA ALA A 89 17.39 -9.73 12.80
C ALA A 89 16.61 -9.28 11.56
N GLN A 90 17.15 -8.34 10.79
CA GLN A 90 16.56 -7.91 9.52
C GLN A 90 16.56 -9.05 8.47
N SER A 91 17.63 -9.86 8.40
CA SER A 91 17.67 -11.02 7.50
C SER A 91 16.63 -12.07 7.89
N VAL A 92 16.58 -12.43 9.17
CA VAL A 92 15.58 -13.36 9.71
C VAL A 92 14.15 -12.82 9.44
N TRP A 93 13.91 -11.53 9.69
CA TRP A 93 12.61 -10.95 9.41
C TRP A 93 12.21 -11.04 7.94
N LYS A 94 13.16 -10.82 7.02
CA LYS A 94 12.91 -10.96 5.57
C LYS A 94 12.64 -12.41 5.19
N GLU A 95 13.40 -13.34 5.73
CA GLU A 95 13.23 -14.79 5.49
C GLU A 95 11.89 -15.29 6.04
N GLU A 96 11.49 -14.84 7.24
CA GLU A 96 10.23 -15.23 7.87
C GLU A 96 9.01 -14.49 7.27
N LYS A 97 9.21 -13.25 6.79
CA LYS A 97 8.17 -12.52 6.04
C LYS A 97 7.83 -13.25 4.75
N ASP A 98 8.84 -13.77 4.06
CA ASP A 98 8.68 -14.65 2.91
C ASP A 98 8.36 -16.09 3.40
N SER A 99 7.35 -16.25 4.26
CA SER A 99 6.96 -17.49 4.95
C SER A 99 6.77 -18.72 4.05
N GLY A 100 7.18 -18.66 2.78
CA GLY A 100 6.98 -19.69 1.78
C GLY A 100 5.52 -19.84 1.35
N ILE A 101 4.62 -18.99 1.86
CA ILE A 101 3.23 -18.92 1.43
C ILE A 101 3.15 -17.88 0.31
N PRO A 102 2.90 -18.29 -0.93
CA PRO A 102 2.86 -17.36 -2.05
C PRO A 102 1.66 -16.42 -1.95
N ILE A 103 1.83 -15.19 -2.41
CA ILE A 103 0.74 -14.26 -2.62
C ILE A 103 0.06 -14.56 -3.95
N VAL A 104 -1.26 -14.52 -3.94
CA VAL A 104 -2.08 -14.52 -5.17
C VAL A 104 -2.66 -13.11 -5.32
N ALA A 105 -2.09 -12.32 -6.22
CA ALA A 105 -2.51 -10.94 -6.43
C ALA A 105 -3.18 -10.74 -7.79
N GLU A 106 -4.32 -10.05 -7.79
CA GLU A 106 -4.99 -9.57 -8.99
C GLU A 106 -4.94 -8.06 -9.07
N PHE A 107 -4.37 -7.53 -10.14
CA PHE A 107 -4.44 -6.11 -10.47
C PHE A 107 -5.73 -5.82 -11.22
N VAL A 108 -6.60 -5.03 -10.63
CA VAL A 108 -7.88 -4.57 -11.17
C VAL A 108 -7.69 -3.15 -11.66
N VAL A 109 -7.46 -3.00 -12.95
CA VAL A 109 -6.96 -1.76 -13.56
C VAL A 109 -8.09 -1.04 -14.28
N ASP A 110 -8.29 0.21 -13.93
CA ASP A 110 -9.18 1.11 -14.63
C ASP A 110 -8.66 1.40 -16.03
N THR A 111 -9.47 1.04 -17.03
CA THR A 111 -9.25 1.34 -18.45
C THR A 111 -10.41 2.19 -19.02
N SER A 112 -11.11 2.93 -18.16
CA SER A 112 -12.16 3.86 -18.57
C SER A 112 -11.63 5.07 -19.31
N GLY A 113 -12.53 5.84 -19.91
CA GLY A 113 -12.18 6.98 -20.76
C GLY A 113 -11.46 8.11 -20.03
N SER A 114 -11.65 8.28 -18.72
CA SER A 114 -10.95 9.27 -17.87
C SER A 114 -9.46 8.95 -17.74
N MET A 115 -9.10 7.67 -17.73
CA MET A 115 -7.70 7.22 -17.69
C MET A 115 -6.89 7.56 -18.95
N ARG A 116 -7.53 8.09 -20.02
CA ARG A 116 -6.83 8.37 -21.28
C ARG A 116 -5.74 9.43 -21.15
N GLY A 117 -4.57 9.18 -21.75
CA GLY A 117 -3.44 10.08 -21.77
C GLY A 117 -2.50 9.87 -20.57
N ASP A 118 -2.25 10.92 -19.79
CA ASP A 118 -1.27 10.90 -18.69
C ASP A 118 -1.59 9.88 -17.59
N PRO A 119 -2.85 9.70 -17.13
CA PRO A 119 -3.15 8.75 -16.08
C PRO A 119 -2.75 7.31 -16.45
N ILE A 120 -3.20 6.80 -17.59
CA ILE A 120 -2.90 5.42 -18.02
C ILE A 120 -1.39 5.23 -18.28
N ASN A 121 -0.71 6.25 -18.81
CA ASN A 121 0.72 6.20 -19.09
C ASN A 121 1.55 6.19 -17.79
N ALA A 122 1.18 7.02 -16.81
CA ALA A 122 1.82 7.03 -15.49
C ALA A 122 1.62 5.69 -14.78
N LEU A 123 0.42 5.14 -14.85
CA LEU A 123 0.10 3.85 -14.28
C LEU A 123 0.90 2.71 -14.91
N LYS A 124 0.94 2.62 -16.25
CA LYS A 124 1.77 1.64 -16.98
C LYS A 124 3.24 1.72 -16.57
N THR A 125 3.77 2.94 -16.50
CA THR A 125 5.16 3.19 -16.09
C THR A 125 5.39 2.72 -14.67
N ALA A 126 4.49 3.03 -13.75
CA ALA A 126 4.58 2.63 -12.36
C ALA A 126 4.51 1.10 -12.20
N MET A 127 3.57 0.44 -12.86
CA MET A 127 3.43 -1.03 -12.84
C MET A 127 4.67 -1.73 -13.41
N ILE A 128 5.27 -1.23 -14.48
CA ILE A 128 6.48 -1.81 -15.08
C ILE A 128 7.70 -1.59 -14.17
N ASN A 129 7.86 -0.41 -13.59
CA ASN A 129 9.00 -0.08 -12.74
C ASN A 129 8.97 -0.84 -11.40
N THR A 130 7.81 -1.32 -10.98
CA THR A 130 7.65 -2.04 -9.71
C THR A 130 7.76 -3.56 -9.83
N ILE A 131 7.89 -4.13 -11.02
CA ILE A 131 8.03 -5.58 -11.25
C ILE A 131 9.14 -6.21 -10.40
N GLN A 132 10.25 -5.51 -10.23
CA GLN A 132 11.43 -6.00 -9.48
C GLN A 132 11.18 -6.17 -7.98
N TYR A 133 10.08 -5.62 -7.46
CA TYR A 133 9.69 -5.73 -6.04
C TYR A 133 8.67 -6.85 -5.78
N ILE A 134 8.22 -7.53 -6.84
CA ILE A 134 7.31 -8.67 -6.76
C ILE A 134 8.15 -9.96 -6.70
N ASN A 135 7.92 -10.78 -5.69
CA ASN A 135 8.61 -12.04 -5.51
C ASN A 135 8.25 -13.02 -6.64
N ASP A 136 9.23 -13.79 -7.10
CA ASP A 136 9.09 -14.79 -8.17
C ASP A 136 8.16 -15.96 -7.80
N ASP A 137 7.93 -16.18 -6.51
CA ASP A 137 7.04 -17.23 -6.00
C ASP A 137 5.57 -16.81 -5.94
N ASN A 138 5.28 -15.51 -6.08
CA ASN A 138 3.92 -14.99 -6.09
C ASN A 138 3.19 -15.35 -7.41
N TYR A 139 1.88 -15.31 -7.38
CA TYR A 139 0.99 -15.52 -8.53
C TYR A 139 0.30 -14.20 -8.87
N ILE A 140 0.47 -13.73 -10.10
CA ILE A 140 0.05 -12.40 -10.52
C ILE A 140 -0.84 -12.48 -11.73
N GLY A 141 -2.01 -11.80 -11.65
CA GLY A 141 -2.91 -11.58 -12.76
C GLY A 141 -3.22 -10.11 -12.99
N ILE A 142 -3.79 -9.79 -14.14
CA ILE A 142 -4.26 -8.45 -14.50
C ILE A 142 -5.61 -8.57 -15.18
N ILE A 143 -6.61 -7.89 -14.67
CA ILE A 143 -7.84 -7.57 -15.37
C ILE A 143 -7.96 -6.06 -15.56
N GLY A 144 -8.55 -5.64 -16.66
CA GLY A 144 -8.94 -4.26 -16.88
C GLY A 144 -10.46 -4.13 -16.84
N PHE A 145 -10.95 -3.02 -16.38
CA PHE A 145 -12.37 -2.68 -16.44
C PHE A 145 -12.59 -1.32 -17.08
N ASP A 146 -13.56 -1.29 -17.97
CA ASP A 146 -14.20 -0.08 -18.50
C ASP A 146 -15.74 -0.24 -18.39
N SER A 147 -16.47 -0.26 -19.46
CA SER A 147 -17.87 -0.69 -19.49
C SER A 147 -18.02 -2.23 -19.38
N GLU A 148 -16.95 -2.95 -19.64
CA GLU A 148 -16.80 -4.40 -19.54
C GLU A 148 -15.55 -4.76 -18.74
N VAL A 149 -15.44 -6.03 -18.33
CA VAL A 149 -14.25 -6.56 -17.69
C VAL A 149 -13.49 -7.46 -18.66
N ARG A 150 -12.19 -7.25 -18.80
CA ARG A 150 -11.33 -8.03 -19.70
C ARG A 150 -10.10 -8.56 -18.96
N GLU A 151 -9.78 -9.82 -19.22
CA GLU A 151 -8.51 -10.40 -18.80
C GLU A 151 -7.38 -9.92 -19.70
N TYR A 152 -6.34 -9.34 -19.09
CA TYR A 152 -5.10 -8.97 -19.78
C TYR A 152 -3.98 -9.95 -19.46
N LEU A 153 -3.98 -10.55 -18.27
CA LEU A 153 -3.01 -11.54 -17.83
C LEU A 153 -3.70 -12.56 -16.92
N PRO A 154 -3.69 -13.85 -17.24
CA PRO A 154 -4.16 -14.88 -16.30
C PRO A 154 -3.26 -14.93 -15.06
N ILE A 155 -3.86 -15.30 -13.91
CA ILE A 155 -3.10 -15.47 -12.67
C ILE A 155 -2.19 -16.69 -12.81
N ASP A 156 -0.88 -16.47 -12.79
CA ASP A 156 0.11 -17.55 -12.81
C ASP A 156 1.36 -17.14 -12.04
N LYS A 157 2.22 -18.14 -11.72
CA LYS A 157 3.48 -17.95 -11.00
C LYS A 157 4.36 -16.89 -11.70
N PHE A 158 4.86 -15.92 -10.93
CA PHE A 158 5.57 -14.74 -11.44
C PHE A 158 6.99 -15.05 -11.93
N SER A 159 7.11 -16.15 -12.68
CA SER A 159 8.31 -16.59 -13.37
C SER A 159 8.79 -15.57 -14.42
N LEU A 160 9.98 -15.77 -14.96
CA LEU A 160 10.51 -14.91 -16.03
C LEU A 160 9.55 -14.81 -17.24
N ASN A 161 8.86 -15.90 -17.58
CA ASN A 161 7.84 -15.89 -18.63
C ASN A 161 6.66 -15.00 -18.25
N GLN A 162 6.11 -15.17 -17.04
CA GLN A 162 4.98 -14.37 -16.57
C GLN A 162 5.33 -12.87 -16.46
N LYS A 163 6.56 -12.55 -16.03
CA LYS A 163 7.08 -11.16 -16.03
C LYS A 163 7.10 -10.55 -17.44
N THR A 164 7.42 -11.35 -18.46
CA THR A 164 7.41 -10.90 -19.85
C THR A 164 5.99 -10.67 -20.33
N LEU A 165 5.08 -11.59 -20.05
CA LEU A 165 3.65 -11.47 -20.36
C LEU A 165 3.02 -10.28 -19.63
N TYR A 166 3.37 -10.07 -18.35
CA TYR A 166 2.94 -8.92 -17.55
C TYR A 166 3.30 -7.59 -18.23
N LYS A 167 4.55 -7.43 -18.69
CA LYS A 167 4.98 -6.23 -19.42
C LYS A 167 4.16 -6.03 -20.70
N GLY A 168 3.90 -7.10 -21.44
CA GLY A 168 3.05 -7.08 -22.62
C GLY A 168 1.63 -6.66 -22.31
N ALA A 169 1.03 -7.27 -21.29
CA ALA A 169 -0.32 -6.97 -20.81
C ALA A 169 -0.45 -5.50 -20.36
N VAL A 170 0.48 -5.02 -19.53
CA VAL A 170 0.50 -3.61 -19.08
C VAL A 170 0.61 -2.65 -20.27
N ASN A 171 1.47 -2.93 -21.23
CA ASN A 171 1.61 -2.08 -22.42
C ASN A 171 0.36 -2.08 -23.31
N SER A 172 -0.41 -3.16 -23.33
CA SER A 172 -1.64 -3.29 -24.13
C SER A 172 -2.89 -2.64 -23.50
N LEU A 173 -2.83 -2.23 -22.23
CA LEU A 173 -3.94 -1.48 -21.60
C LEU A 173 -4.27 -0.27 -22.46
N ASP A 174 -5.55 -0.07 -22.75
CA ASP A 174 -6.03 1.08 -23.52
C ASP A 174 -7.30 1.64 -22.87
N ALA A 175 -7.37 2.98 -22.77
CA ALA A 175 -8.40 3.67 -22.01
C ALA A 175 -9.59 4.05 -22.88
N ASN A 176 -10.79 3.51 -22.55
CA ASN A 176 -12.04 3.81 -23.25
C ASN A 176 -13.27 3.45 -22.37
N GLY A 177 -14.45 3.94 -22.73
CA GLY A 177 -15.72 3.55 -22.10
C GLY A 177 -15.98 4.16 -20.72
N ASN A 178 -16.86 3.52 -19.94
CA ASN A 178 -17.28 3.91 -18.58
C ASN A 178 -16.47 3.16 -17.52
N THR A 179 -16.85 3.28 -16.24
CA THR A 179 -16.10 2.78 -15.09
C THR A 179 -16.93 1.75 -14.32
N ALA A 180 -16.79 0.45 -14.65
CA ALA A 180 -17.49 -0.67 -13.99
C ALA A 180 -16.59 -1.36 -12.93
N MET A 181 -16.06 -0.61 -11.97
CA MET A 181 -15.08 -1.08 -10.99
C MET A 181 -15.56 -2.29 -10.18
N TYR A 182 -16.81 -2.27 -9.70
CA TYR A 182 -17.34 -3.36 -8.88
C TYR A 182 -17.55 -4.65 -9.67
N ASN A 183 -17.80 -4.56 -10.98
CA ASN A 183 -17.78 -5.74 -11.85
C ASN A 183 -16.38 -6.34 -11.93
N GLY A 184 -15.35 -5.48 -12.08
CA GLY A 184 -13.94 -5.89 -12.03
C GLY A 184 -13.59 -6.59 -10.71
N LEU A 185 -14.01 -6.02 -9.58
CA LEU A 185 -13.79 -6.62 -8.26
C LEU A 185 -14.44 -8.00 -8.12
N CYS A 186 -15.69 -8.17 -8.57
CA CYS A 186 -16.36 -9.48 -8.51
C CYS A 186 -15.59 -10.53 -9.33
N VAL A 187 -15.13 -10.18 -10.53
CA VAL A 187 -14.34 -11.07 -11.38
C VAL A 187 -12.98 -11.38 -10.72
N ALA A 188 -12.31 -10.39 -10.14
CA ALA A 188 -11.03 -10.58 -9.45
C ALA A 188 -11.15 -11.53 -8.26
N MET A 189 -12.19 -11.35 -7.43
CA MET A 189 -12.45 -12.23 -6.28
C MET A 189 -12.69 -13.68 -6.71
N ASP A 190 -13.48 -13.91 -7.78
CA ASP A 190 -13.72 -15.25 -8.32
C ASP A 190 -12.42 -15.90 -8.82
N ARG A 191 -11.60 -15.15 -9.56
CA ARG A 191 -10.32 -15.65 -10.11
C ARG A 191 -9.33 -15.99 -9.02
N ILE A 192 -9.20 -15.14 -8.00
CA ILE A 192 -8.35 -15.39 -6.82
C ILE A 192 -8.86 -16.61 -6.06
N TYR A 193 -10.17 -16.73 -5.86
CA TYR A 193 -10.76 -17.89 -5.23
C TYR A 193 -10.43 -19.19 -5.98
N GLN A 194 -10.61 -19.21 -7.30
CA GLN A 194 -10.27 -20.37 -8.14
C GLN A 194 -8.78 -20.72 -8.03
N LYS A 195 -7.87 -19.72 -8.13
CA LYS A 195 -6.45 -19.96 -7.99
C LYS A 195 -6.06 -20.45 -6.59
N SER A 196 -6.68 -19.90 -5.55
CA SER A 196 -6.48 -20.37 -4.17
C SER A 196 -6.90 -21.84 -4.00
N GLN A 197 -8.01 -22.27 -4.61
CA GLN A 197 -8.40 -23.68 -4.61
C GLN A 197 -7.40 -24.58 -5.33
N GLU A 198 -6.86 -24.14 -6.49
CA GLU A 198 -5.79 -24.85 -7.20
C GLU A 198 -4.53 -25.03 -6.35
N LEU A 199 -4.21 -24.05 -5.51
CA LEU A 199 -3.07 -24.07 -4.58
C LEU A 199 -3.38 -24.76 -3.24
N GLY A 200 -4.56 -25.36 -3.10
CA GLY A 200 -4.98 -26.04 -1.88
C GLY A 200 -5.22 -25.10 -0.69
N GLY A 201 -5.51 -23.84 -0.94
CA GLY A 201 -5.73 -22.80 0.08
C GLY A 201 -4.45 -22.28 0.74
N ASN A 202 -3.28 -22.74 0.32
CA ASN A 202 -1.99 -22.31 0.88
C ASN A 202 -1.44 -21.09 0.13
N CYS A 203 -2.13 -19.97 0.22
CA CYS A 203 -1.72 -18.69 -0.37
C CYS A 203 -2.35 -17.52 0.38
N THR A 204 -1.77 -16.32 0.24
CA THR A 204 -2.32 -15.07 0.74
C THR A 204 -2.95 -14.30 -0.42
N PRO A 205 -4.29 -14.17 -0.45
CA PRO A 205 -4.98 -13.43 -1.52
C PRO A 205 -4.89 -11.92 -1.31
N ILE A 206 -4.65 -11.15 -2.38
CA ILE A 206 -4.65 -9.67 -2.34
C ILE A 206 -5.24 -9.12 -3.65
N ILE A 207 -5.99 -8.02 -3.57
CA ILE A 207 -6.46 -7.26 -4.74
C ILE A 207 -5.86 -5.86 -4.70
N PHE A 208 -5.36 -5.40 -5.85
CA PHE A 208 -4.94 -4.01 -6.07
C PHE A 208 -5.86 -3.36 -7.10
N VAL A 209 -6.64 -2.37 -6.66
CA VAL A 209 -7.49 -1.55 -7.55
C VAL A 209 -6.77 -0.29 -7.92
N LEU A 210 -6.58 -0.04 -9.21
CA LEU A 210 -5.92 1.14 -9.73
C LEU A 210 -6.91 1.92 -10.61
N THR A 211 -7.29 3.13 -10.20
CA THR A 211 -8.35 3.94 -10.84
C THR A 211 -8.05 5.44 -10.71
N ASP A 212 -8.71 6.27 -11.50
CA ASP A 212 -8.71 7.73 -11.36
C ASP A 212 -10.08 8.29 -10.93
N GLY A 213 -11.03 7.43 -10.58
CA GLY A 213 -12.38 7.86 -10.25
C GLY A 213 -13.29 6.80 -9.61
N ASP A 214 -14.54 7.21 -9.41
CA ASP A 214 -15.58 6.35 -8.89
C ASP A 214 -16.24 5.50 -9.99
N SER A 215 -16.81 4.36 -9.57
CA SER A 215 -17.64 3.51 -10.45
C SER A 215 -18.91 4.26 -10.89
N ASN A 216 -19.20 4.28 -12.16
CA ASN A 216 -20.34 4.98 -12.74
C ASN A 216 -21.27 4.06 -13.55
N THR A 217 -20.94 2.79 -13.69
CA THR A 217 -21.74 1.78 -14.39
C THR A 217 -21.53 0.38 -13.78
N GLY A 218 -22.34 -0.59 -14.15
CA GLY A 218 -22.31 -1.95 -13.63
C GLY A 218 -22.89 -2.10 -12.22
N CYS A 219 -22.38 -3.05 -11.45
CA CYS A 219 -22.79 -3.28 -10.06
C CYS A 219 -22.51 -2.08 -9.18
N ARG A 220 -23.34 -1.90 -8.15
CA ARG A 220 -23.16 -0.83 -7.16
C ARG A 220 -22.40 -1.35 -5.95
N PHE A 221 -21.76 -0.45 -5.22
CA PHE A 221 -21.07 -0.80 -3.96
C PHE A 221 -22.02 -1.50 -2.97
N SER A 222 -23.24 -0.99 -2.80
CA SER A 222 -24.24 -1.57 -1.90
C SER A 222 -24.66 -2.99 -2.25
N GLU A 223 -24.49 -3.41 -3.51
CA GLU A 223 -24.82 -4.75 -3.99
C GLU A 223 -23.65 -5.73 -3.81
N THR A 224 -22.42 -5.21 -3.71
CA THR A 224 -21.20 -6.01 -3.65
C THR A 224 -20.53 -6.01 -2.26
N LYS A 225 -20.87 -5.06 -1.38
CA LYS A 225 -20.24 -4.87 -0.07
C LYS A 225 -20.21 -6.13 0.79
N ASP A 226 -21.34 -6.84 0.88
CA ASP A 226 -21.45 -8.06 1.69
C ASP A 226 -20.63 -9.21 1.10
N ILE A 227 -20.52 -9.28 -0.24
CA ILE A 227 -19.68 -10.26 -0.94
C ILE A 227 -18.21 -9.96 -0.65
N ILE A 228 -17.79 -8.69 -0.78
CA ILE A 228 -16.42 -8.24 -0.50
C ILE A 228 -16.04 -8.58 0.93
N ALA A 229 -16.88 -8.24 1.91
CA ALA A 229 -16.65 -8.56 3.31
C ALA A 229 -16.58 -10.08 3.57
N GLY A 230 -17.47 -10.85 2.93
CA GLY A 230 -17.52 -12.31 3.09
C GLY A 230 -16.33 -13.04 2.48
N MET A 231 -15.73 -12.51 1.42
CA MET A 231 -14.52 -13.07 0.80
C MET A 231 -13.26 -12.84 1.63
N ASN A 232 -13.26 -11.83 2.49
CA ASN A 232 -12.13 -11.49 3.39
C ASN A 232 -10.79 -11.36 2.67
N ILE A 233 -10.80 -10.78 1.45
CA ILE A 233 -9.60 -10.50 0.66
C ILE A 233 -9.24 -9.03 0.85
N PRO A 234 -8.02 -8.68 1.31
CA PRO A 234 -7.57 -7.29 1.38
C PRO A 234 -7.61 -6.63 -0.01
N ILE A 235 -8.23 -5.44 -0.09
CA ILE A 235 -8.36 -4.67 -1.33
C ILE A 235 -7.66 -3.34 -1.14
N TYR A 236 -6.45 -3.22 -1.68
CA TYR A 236 -5.71 -1.96 -1.71
C TYR A 236 -6.20 -1.12 -2.88
N THR A 237 -6.64 0.11 -2.59
CA THR A 237 -7.06 1.04 -3.63
C THR A 237 -5.98 2.08 -3.87
N ILE A 238 -5.58 2.22 -5.13
CA ILE A 238 -4.57 3.18 -5.57
C ILE A 238 -5.24 4.11 -6.58
N SER A 239 -5.46 5.36 -6.20
CA SER A 239 -6.11 6.35 -7.03
C SER A 239 -5.11 7.36 -7.59
N TYR A 240 -5.33 7.75 -8.85
CA TYR A 240 -4.53 8.75 -9.54
C TYR A 240 -5.19 10.12 -9.47
N ASN A 241 -4.54 11.08 -8.76
CA ASN A 241 -5.03 12.47 -8.57
C ASN A 241 -6.46 12.60 -7.99
N TYR A 242 -6.99 11.55 -7.41
CA TYR A 242 -8.37 11.51 -6.95
C TYR A 242 -8.48 10.88 -5.57
N ALA A 243 -9.01 11.61 -4.61
CA ALA A 243 -9.30 11.11 -3.28
C ALA A 243 -10.82 10.90 -3.15
N ALA A 244 -11.27 9.65 -3.08
CA ALA A 244 -12.68 9.31 -2.93
C ALA A 244 -12.95 8.61 -1.61
N ASP A 245 -14.00 9.02 -0.92
CA ASP A 245 -14.47 8.35 0.30
C ASP A 245 -14.88 6.89 0.00
N SER A 246 -15.44 6.63 -1.18
CA SER A 246 -15.81 5.29 -1.66
C SER A 246 -14.64 4.31 -1.73
N LEU A 247 -13.45 4.77 -2.18
CA LEU A 247 -12.25 3.97 -2.25
C LEU A 247 -11.67 3.70 -0.86
N SER A 248 -11.76 4.68 0.03
CA SER A 248 -11.37 4.53 1.43
C SER A 248 -12.31 3.56 2.17
N GLU A 249 -13.63 3.67 1.93
CA GLU A 249 -14.61 2.74 2.49
C GLU A 249 -14.36 1.32 1.97
N LEU A 250 -14.12 1.15 0.66
CA LEU A 250 -13.81 -0.15 0.06
C LEU A 250 -12.58 -0.80 0.68
N ALA A 251 -11.47 -0.06 0.79
CA ALA A 251 -10.23 -0.57 1.38
C ALA A 251 -10.39 -0.94 2.87
N SER A 252 -11.22 -0.21 3.61
CA SER A 252 -11.42 -0.44 5.04
C SER A 252 -12.22 -1.70 5.38
N ILE A 253 -12.96 -2.28 4.42
CA ILE A 253 -13.79 -3.48 4.67
C ILE A 253 -12.94 -4.65 5.17
N ASN A 254 -11.81 -4.90 4.53
CA ASN A 254 -10.91 -6.01 4.85
C ASN A 254 -9.52 -5.51 5.28
N GLU A 255 -9.49 -4.42 6.04
CA GLU A 255 -8.31 -3.87 6.72
C GLU A 255 -7.12 -3.53 5.80
N ALA A 256 -7.38 -3.16 4.54
CA ALA A 256 -6.39 -2.68 3.60
C ALA A 256 -6.28 -1.13 3.60
N ALA A 257 -5.48 -0.58 2.69
CA ALA A 257 -5.21 0.85 2.62
C ALA A 257 -5.68 1.48 1.30
N ALA A 258 -6.16 2.72 1.39
CA ALA A 258 -6.40 3.59 0.24
C ALA A 258 -5.23 4.56 0.05
N ILE A 259 -4.65 4.58 -1.13
CA ILE A 259 -3.47 5.38 -1.48
C ILE A 259 -3.83 6.32 -2.62
N VAL A 260 -3.55 7.60 -2.44
CA VAL A 260 -3.71 8.60 -3.51
C VAL A 260 -2.33 8.95 -4.06
N GLY A 261 -2.14 8.81 -5.36
CA GLY A 261 -0.89 9.14 -6.05
C GLY A 261 -1.08 10.14 -7.20
N ASN A 262 0.00 10.69 -7.69
CA ASN A 262 0.06 11.51 -8.90
C ASN A 262 1.18 11.02 -9.81
N SER A 263 1.41 11.67 -10.95
CA SER A 263 2.45 11.30 -11.92
C SER A 263 3.87 11.27 -11.33
N GLU A 264 4.13 12.03 -10.27
CA GLU A 264 5.47 12.16 -9.68
C GLU A 264 5.73 11.08 -8.62
N ASP A 265 4.72 10.68 -7.85
CA ASP A 265 4.88 9.82 -6.68
C ASP A 265 4.22 8.43 -6.77
N ILE A 266 3.37 8.17 -7.78
CA ILE A 266 2.66 6.88 -7.92
C ILE A 266 3.61 5.67 -7.96
N THR A 267 4.73 5.78 -8.67
CA THR A 267 5.75 4.72 -8.72
C THR A 267 6.35 4.45 -7.33
N TYR A 268 6.64 5.50 -6.57
CA TYR A 268 7.17 5.39 -5.21
C TYR A 268 6.17 4.73 -4.26
N LYS A 269 4.91 5.12 -4.33
CA LYS A 269 3.83 4.58 -3.50
C LYS A 269 3.55 3.11 -3.80
N LEU A 270 3.48 2.73 -5.08
CA LEU A 270 3.36 1.32 -5.49
C LEU A 270 4.57 0.50 -5.04
N ARG A 271 5.79 1.03 -5.18
CA ARG A 271 6.99 0.36 -4.68
C ARG A 271 6.92 0.08 -3.19
N ASN A 272 6.52 1.06 -2.39
CA ASN A 272 6.41 0.90 -0.94
C ASN A 272 5.34 -0.14 -0.57
N LEU A 273 4.20 -0.09 -1.25
CA LEU A 273 3.13 -1.05 -1.06
C LEU A 273 3.59 -2.48 -1.41
N PHE A 274 4.24 -2.67 -2.55
CA PHE A 274 4.71 -4.00 -2.96
C PHE A 274 5.82 -4.52 -2.03
N ASN A 275 6.74 -3.66 -1.59
CA ASN A 275 7.73 -4.07 -0.58
C ASN A 275 7.10 -4.47 0.76
N ALA A 276 5.96 -3.90 1.11
CA ALA A 276 5.26 -4.23 2.35
C ALA A 276 4.45 -5.53 2.21
N GLU A 277 3.75 -5.71 1.07
CA GLU A 277 2.72 -6.73 0.89
C GLU A 277 3.17 -7.92 0.02
N MET A 278 4.18 -7.74 -0.85
CA MET A 278 4.59 -8.73 -1.86
C MET A 278 6.08 -9.09 -1.76
#